data_c03217acf6fb507badcd172f4970e3bd
#
_entry.id   c03217acf6fb507badcd172f4970e3bd
#
_cell.length_a   1.000
_cell.length_b   1.000
_cell.length_c   1.000
_cell.angle_alpha   90.00
_cell.angle_beta   90.00
_cell.angle_gamma   90.00
#
_symmetry.space_group_name_H-M   'P 1'
#
loop_
_entity.id
_entity.type
_entity.pdbx_description
1 polymer ?
#
loop_
_entity_poly.entity_id
_entity_poly.type
_entity_poly.pdbx_seq_one_letter_code
_entity_poly.pdbx_strand_id
1 'polypeptide(L)'
;MIYKFKEFKDEPLLINHLNMGGKNPKGEEINVTSRYFTRNGKPWIGVMGEFHFSRYGRENWHRELAKMKAGGITIVSTYLFWIYHEEIEGKMDFGGDNDIRAFIEECKDVGLDVVIRIGPWAHGECRNGAFPDWLLKKDYKLRDNNEEYLAVVKKWYQSIYNEVKGLFYKDGGNIIAVQIENEFVDNAEHLAKLKEIAVECGFIAPIYTVTGWNSASGAKIPVDEVVPVFLSLIHISEPTRHSLI
;
A
#
# COMPACT_ATOMS: atom_id res chain seq x y z
N MET A 1 -0.15 30.73 -29.51
CA MET A 1 0.15 30.49 -28.09
C MET A 1 1.53 29.86 -28.02
N ILE A 2 2.52 30.48 -27.35
CA ILE A 2 3.88 29.95 -27.24
C ILE A 2 4.02 29.29 -25.88
N TYR A 3 4.18 27.97 -25.85
CA TYR A 3 4.48 27.25 -24.61
C TYR A 3 6.00 27.34 -24.35
N LYS A 4 6.37 27.99 -23.26
CA LYS A 4 7.75 27.95 -22.75
C LYS A 4 7.87 26.77 -21.80
N PHE A 5 8.55 25.72 -22.22
CA PHE A 5 8.97 24.65 -21.31
C PHE A 5 10.09 25.20 -20.43
N LYS A 6 9.96 25.06 -19.11
CA LYS A 6 11.10 25.28 -18.21
C LYS A 6 12.11 24.16 -18.49
N GLU A 7 13.37 24.53 -18.70
CA GLU A 7 14.45 23.54 -18.66
C GLU A 7 14.38 22.79 -17.32
N PHE A 8 14.19 21.48 -17.40
CA PHE A 8 14.35 20.62 -16.23
C PHE A 8 15.85 20.64 -15.88
N LYS A 9 16.18 21.19 -14.73
CA LYS A 9 17.51 20.95 -14.17
C LYS A 9 17.58 19.47 -13.85
N ASP A 10 18.57 18.80 -14.38
CA ASP A 10 18.87 17.41 -14.05
C ASP A 10 19.26 17.33 -12.56
N GLU A 11 18.29 17.06 -11.73
CA GLU A 11 18.56 16.76 -10.31
C GLU A 11 19.20 15.36 -10.24
N PRO A 12 20.25 15.19 -9.44
CA PRO A 12 20.91 13.89 -9.30
C PRO A 12 19.91 12.85 -8.80
N LEU A 13 20.00 11.64 -9.37
CA LEU A 13 19.20 10.51 -8.94
C LEU A 13 19.67 10.10 -7.54
N LEU A 14 18.79 10.20 -6.55
CA LEU A 14 19.05 9.69 -5.21
C LEU A 14 18.72 8.19 -5.19
N ILE A 15 19.63 7.40 -4.61
CA ILE A 15 19.50 5.95 -4.49
C ILE A 15 19.57 5.61 -2.99
N ASN A 16 18.67 4.75 -2.54
CA ASN A 16 18.58 4.31 -1.14
C ASN A 16 18.34 5.44 -0.11
N HIS A 17 17.90 6.61 -0.56
CA HIS A 17 17.70 7.78 0.31
C HIS A 17 16.60 7.57 1.36
N LEU A 18 15.64 6.67 1.12
CA LEU A 18 14.60 6.31 2.08
C LEU A 18 14.93 5.05 2.90
N ASN A 19 16.12 4.50 2.72
CA ASN A 19 16.55 3.25 3.36
C ASN A 19 15.54 2.10 3.20
N MET A 20 14.90 2.04 2.04
CA MET A 20 13.88 1.07 1.67
C MET A 20 14.37 0.14 0.57
N GLY A 21 13.87 -1.10 0.55
CA GLY A 21 14.27 -2.12 -0.39
C GLY A 21 15.16 -3.19 0.23
N GLY A 22 15.79 -3.98 -0.59
CA GLY A 22 16.71 -5.00 -0.13
C GLY A 22 16.80 -6.20 -1.06
N LYS A 23 17.64 -7.14 -0.66
CA LYS A 23 17.88 -8.40 -1.39
C LYS A 23 17.06 -9.52 -0.79
N ASN A 24 16.55 -10.40 -1.67
CA ASN A 24 15.96 -11.66 -1.26
C ASN A 24 17.07 -12.71 -1.01
N PRO A 25 16.76 -13.89 -0.48
CA PRO A 25 17.74 -14.96 -0.26
C PRO A 25 18.45 -15.46 -1.52
N LYS A 26 17.90 -15.18 -2.71
CA LYS A 26 18.53 -15.51 -4.01
C LYS A 26 19.48 -14.41 -4.51
N GLY A 27 19.60 -13.31 -3.76
CA GLY A 27 20.43 -12.16 -4.13
C GLY A 27 19.79 -11.20 -5.13
N GLU A 28 18.54 -11.42 -5.51
CA GLU A 28 17.79 -10.48 -6.33
C GLU A 28 17.37 -9.27 -5.49
N GLU A 29 17.38 -8.08 -6.07
CA GLU A 29 17.23 -6.83 -5.36
C GLU A 29 16.05 -6.01 -5.88
N ILE A 30 15.29 -5.43 -4.96
CA ILE A 30 14.32 -4.37 -5.25
C ILE A 30 14.73 -3.14 -4.44
N ASN A 31 14.89 -1.99 -5.12
CA ASN A 31 15.22 -0.72 -4.50
C ASN A 31 14.33 0.41 -4.98
N VAL A 32 14.31 1.49 -4.17
CA VAL A 32 13.61 2.73 -4.45
C VAL A 32 14.62 3.82 -4.75
N THR A 33 14.40 4.55 -5.84
CA THR A 33 15.14 5.77 -6.16
C THR A 33 14.23 6.99 -5.98
N SER A 34 14.78 8.19 -6.12
CA SER A 34 13.97 9.41 -6.11
C SER A 34 12.99 9.54 -7.30
N ARG A 35 13.06 8.64 -8.29
CA ARG A 35 12.24 8.73 -9.52
C ARG A 35 11.48 7.44 -9.87
N TYR A 36 12.02 6.26 -9.54
CA TYR A 36 11.45 4.98 -9.94
C TYR A 36 11.96 3.83 -9.06
N PHE A 37 11.29 2.71 -9.14
CA PHE A 37 11.76 1.46 -8.57
C PHE A 37 12.80 0.82 -9.46
N THR A 38 13.74 0.09 -8.86
CA THR A 38 14.67 -0.76 -9.59
C THR A 38 14.51 -2.22 -9.20
N ARG A 39 14.74 -3.11 -10.16
CA ARG A 39 14.87 -4.55 -9.92
C ARG A 39 16.22 -5.01 -10.49
N ASN A 40 17.05 -5.54 -9.62
CA ASN A 40 18.43 -5.92 -9.94
C ASN A 40 19.23 -4.77 -10.60
N GLY A 41 19.12 -3.58 -10.03
CA GLY A 41 19.82 -2.37 -10.49
C GLY A 41 19.28 -1.75 -11.77
N LYS A 42 18.24 -2.32 -12.39
CA LYS A 42 17.62 -1.78 -13.61
C LYS A 42 16.29 -1.08 -13.27
N PRO A 43 15.95 0.03 -13.94
CA PRO A 43 14.62 0.63 -13.82
C PRO A 43 13.54 -0.42 -14.06
N TRP A 44 12.54 -0.45 -13.18
CA TRP A 44 11.44 -1.40 -13.26
C TRP A 44 10.10 -0.68 -13.12
N ILE A 45 9.19 -0.98 -14.06
CA ILE A 45 7.82 -0.52 -14.04
C ILE A 45 6.93 -1.75 -13.87
N GLY A 46 6.34 -1.86 -12.67
CA GLY A 46 5.34 -2.91 -12.40
C GLY A 46 3.96 -2.49 -12.92
N VAL A 47 3.23 -3.43 -13.49
CA VAL A 47 1.81 -3.24 -13.83
C VAL A 47 0.99 -3.77 -12.67
N MET A 48 0.36 -2.88 -11.92
CA MET A 48 -0.37 -3.21 -10.70
C MET A 48 -1.87 -3.26 -10.96
N GLY A 49 -2.51 -4.36 -10.55
CA GLY A 49 -3.95 -4.52 -10.52
C GLY A 49 -4.45 -4.69 -9.08
N GLU A 50 -5.63 -4.20 -8.80
CA GLU A 50 -6.23 -4.30 -7.48
C GLU A 50 -7.20 -5.48 -7.39
N PHE A 51 -7.09 -6.28 -6.32
CA PHE A 51 -7.97 -7.41 -6.04
C PHE A 51 -8.22 -7.50 -4.52
N HIS A 52 -9.42 -7.22 -4.10
CA HIS A 52 -9.81 -7.27 -2.69
C HIS A 52 -10.24 -8.68 -2.31
N PHE A 53 -9.30 -9.49 -1.83
CA PHE A 53 -9.48 -10.91 -1.54
C PHE A 53 -10.67 -11.20 -0.61
N SER A 54 -10.85 -10.42 0.44
CA SER A 54 -11.93 -10.59 1.42
C SER A 54 -13.34 -10.27 0.90
N ARG A 55 -13.45 -9.82 -0.36
CA ARG A 55 -14.74 -9.58 -1.06
C ARG A 55 -15.06 -10.61 -2.12
N TYR A 56 -14.25 -11.64 -2.23
CA TYR A 56 -14.39 -12.65 -3.26
C TYR A 56 -14.09 -14.03 -2.70
N GLY A 57 -14.94 -15.02 -3.00
CA GLY A 57 -14.82 -16.36 -2.43
C GLY A 57 -13.47 -17.00 -2.71
N ARG A 58 -12.84 -17.52 -1.67
CA ARG A 58 -11.49 -18.09 -1.68
C ARG A 58 -11.28 -19.13 -2.76
N GLU A 59 -12.28 -19.95 -3.03
CA GLU A 59 -12.25 -21.02 -4.03
C GLU A 59 -12.03 -20.52 -5.47
N ASN A 60 -12.17 -19.22 -5.69
CA ASN A 60 -12.01 -18.57 -6.98
C ASN A 60 -10.71 -17.75 -7.13
N TRP A 61 -9.95 -17.54 -6.05
CA TRP A 61 -8.77 -16.66 -6.08
C TRP A 61 -7.76 -17.06 -7.15
N HIS A 62 -7.37 -18.33 -7.18
CA HIS A 62 -6.40 -18.82 -8.15
C HIS A 62 -6.80 -18.51 -9.59
N ARG A 63 -8.05 -18.79 -9.94
CA ARG A 63 -8.57 -18.57 -11.29
C ARG A 63 -8.54 -17.10 -11.68
N GLU A 64 -8.95 -16.21 -10.80
CA GLU A 64 -9.00 -14.77 -11.11
C GLU A 64 -7.60 -14.16 -11.14
N LEU A 65 -6.71 -14.57 -10.24
CA LEU A 65 -5.29 -14.18 -10.25
C LEU A 65 -4.60 -14.63 -11.54
N ALA A 66 -4.87 -15.84 -12.01
CA ALA A 66 -4.35 -16.34 -13.28
C ALA A 66 -4.83 -15.49 -14.48
N LYS A 67 -6.09 -15.03 -14.47
CA LYS A 67 -6.60 -14.08 -15.49
C LYS A 67 -5.89 -12.75 -15.43
N MET A 68 -5.68 -12.19 -14.24
CA MET A 68 -4.93 -10.96 -14.06
C MET A 68 -3.51 -11.11 -14.63
N LYS A 69 -2.84 -12.20 -14.31
CA LYS A 69 -1.51 -12.51 -14.85
C LYS A 69 -1.50 -12.60 -16.37
N ALA A 70 -2.46 -13.31 -16.95
CA ALA A 70 -2.61 -13.44 -18.40
C ALA A 70 -2.90 -12.08 -19.06
N GLY A 71 -3.56 -11.15 -18.36
CA GLY A 71 -3.81 -9.78 -18.78
C GLY A 71 -2.59 -8.85 -18.67
N GLY A 72 -1.43 -9.36 -18.20
CA GLY A 72 -0.19 -8.58 -18.09
C GLY A 72 0.05 -7.94 -16.73
N ILE A 73 -0.81 -8.19 -15.73
CA ILE A 73 -0.57 -7.74 -14.35
C ILE A 73 0.66 -8.48 -13.79
N THR A 74 1.51 -7.74 -13.12
CA THR A 74 2.71 -8.28 -12.46
C THR A 74 2.67 -8.14 -10.95
N ILE A 75 1.85 -7.22 -10.44
CA ILE A 75 1.69 -6.91 -9.02
C ILE A 75 0.20 -6.91 -8.69
N VAL A 76 -0.19 -7.59 -7.63
CA VAL A 76 -1.53 -7.47 -7.05
C VAL A 76 -1.47 -6.57 -5.83
N SER A 77 -2.32 -5.55 -5.82
CA SER A 77 -2.58 -4.70 -4.66
C SER A 77 -3.86 -5.15 -3.96
N THR A 78 -3.83 -5.25 -2.65
CA THR A 78 -5.01 -5.62 -1.88
C THR A 78 -5.09 -4.87 -0.56
N TYR A 79 -6.30 -4.41 -0.19
CA TYR A 79 -6.58 -3.89 1.14
C TYR A 79 -6.82 -5.03 2.14
N LEU A 80 -6.34 -4.80 3.36
CA LEU A 80 -6.89 -5.46 4.53
C LEU A 80 -7.92 -4.49 5.15
N PHE A 81 -9.18 -4.77 4.95
CA PHE A 81 -10.26 -3.95 5.50
C PHE A 81 -10.47 -4.29 6.97
N TRP A 82 -10.04 -3.41 7.87
CA TRP A 82 -10.06 -3.67 9.31
C TRP A 82 -11.43 -4.16 9.81
N ILE A 83 -12.52 -3.56 9.32
CA ILE A 83 -13.89 -3.93 9.67
C ILE A 83 -14.22 -5.40 9.38
N TYR A 84 -13.56 -6.05 8.41
CA TYR A 84 -13.80 -7.47 8.10
C TYR A 84 -12.98 -8.41 8.98
N HIS A 85 -11.86 -7.93 9.48
CA HIS A 85 -10.95 -8.73 10.31
C HIS A 85 -11.19 -8.56 11.82
N GLU A 86 -11.83 -7.48 12.26
CA GLU A 86 -12.13 -7.21 13.66
C GLU A 86 -13.51 -6.57 13.82
N GLU A 87 -14.56 -7.29 13.42
CA GLU A 87 -15.95 -6.83 13.58
C GLU A 87 -16.31 -6.61 15.06
N ILE A 88 -15.75 -7.44 15.94
CA ILE A 88 -15.89 -7.34 17.40
C ILE A 88 -14.52 -7.02 17.99
N GLU A 89 -14.45 -5.97 18.82
CA GLU A 89 -13.22 -5.52 19.46
C GLU A 89 -12.46 -6.68 20.14
N GLY A 90 -11.20 -6.87 19.77
CA GLY A 90 -10.31 -7.90 20.29
C GLY A 90 -10.52 -9.30 19.69
N LYS A 91 -11.42 -9.46 18.73
CA LYS A 91 -11.64 -10.73 18.02
C LYS A 91 -11.20 -10.62 16.58
N MET A 92 -9.93 -10.92 16.33
CA MET A 92 -9.38 -10.95 14.97
C MET A 92 -9.84 -12.20 14.23
N ASP A 93 -10.20 -12.04 12.96
CA ASP A 93 -10.54 -13.10 12.03
C ASP A 93 -9.69 -13.00 10.76
N PHE A 94 -8.86 -14.00 10.55
CA PHE A 94 -8.04 -14.21 9.35
C PHE A 94 -8.35 -15.59 8.73
N GLY A 95 -9.55 -16.12 8.94
CA GLY A 95 -9.99 -17.39 8.37
C GLY A 95 -10.82 -17.25 7.11
N GLY A 96 -11.00 -18.35 6.37
CA GLY A 96 -11.86 -18.39 5.19
C GLY A 96 -11.48 -17.37 4.13
N ASP A 97 -12.42 -16.51 3.75
CA ASP A 97 -12.19 -15.44 2.76
C ASP A 97 -11.32 -14.29 3.31
N ASN A 98 -11.07 -14.25 4.63
CA ASN A 98 -10.20 -13.27 5.28
C ASN A 98 -8.73 -13.75 5.42
N ASP A 99 -8.39 -14.94 4.89
CA ASP A 99 -7.06 -15.53 5.01
C ASP A 99 -6.05 -14.85 4.07
N ILE A 100 -5.47 -13.75 4.54
CA ILE A 100 -4.47 -12.98 3.77
C ILE A 100 -3.22 -13.80 3.45
N ARG A 101 -2.79 -14.70 4.36
CA ARG A 101 -1.62 -15.54 4.11
C ARG A 101 -1.84 -16.44 2.91
N ALA A 102 -2.94 -17.18 2.90
CA ALA A 102 -3.28 -18.05 1.79
C ALA A 102 -3.45 -17.26 0.48
N PHE A 103 -4.04 -16.06 0.53
CA PHE A 103 -4.16 -15.22 -0.66
C PHE A 103 -2.80 -14.81 -1.23
N ILE A 104 -1.84 -14.43 -0.38
CA ILE A 104 -0.47 -14.06 -0.81
C ILE A 104 0.27 -15.28 -1.40
N GLU A 105 0.07 -16.45 -0.81
CA GLU A 105 0.62 -17.71 -1.31
C GLU A 105 0.04 -18.07 -2.70
N GLU A 106 -1.27 -17.90 -2.91
CA GLU A 106 -1.89 -18.04 -4.23
C GLU A 106 -1.33 -17.04 -5.26
N CYS A 107 -1.12 -15.79 -4.88
CA CYS A 107 -0.44 -14.83 -5.75
C CYS A 107 0.97 -15.30 -6.14
N LYS A 108 1.71 -15.88 -5.21
CA LYS A 108 3.06 -16.42 -5.45
C LYS A 108 3.03 -17.60 -6.41
N ASP A 109 2.08 -18.51 -6.25
CA ASP A 109 1.94 -19.70 -7.11
C ASP A 109 1.61 -19.31 -8.56
N VAL A 110 0.80 -18.26 -8.74
CA VAL A 110 0.52 -17.67 -10.06
C VAL A 110 1.71 -16.84 -10.60
N GLY A 111 2.69 -16.50 -9.76
CA GLY A 111 3.87 -15.70 -10.12
C GLY A 111 3.57 -14.20 -10.15
N LEU A 112 2.81 -13.71 -9.19
CA LEU A 112 2.48 -12.30 -8.96
C LEU A 112 3.19 -11.79 -7.70
N ASP A 113 3.79 -10.61 -7.78
CA ASP A 113 4.21 -9.86 -6.61
C ASP A 113 2.97 -9.27 -5.91
N VAL A 114 3.09 -8.94 -4.63
CA VAL A 114 1.98 -8.41 -3.83
C VAL A 114 2.36 -7.10 -3.16
N VAL A 115 1.42 -6.18 -3.15
CA VAL A 115 1.43 -4.99 -2.32
C VAL A 115 0.26 -5.09 -1.35
N ILE A 116 0.54 -5.08 -0.06
CA ILE A 116 -0.49 -5.07 0.97
C ILE A 116 -0.77 -3.64 1.44
N ARG A 117 -2.05 -3.31 1.56
CA ARG A 117 -2.52 -2.00 1.99
C ARG A 117 -3.13 -2.15 3.38
N ILE A 118 -2.33 -1.79 4.41
CA ILE A 118 -2.65 -2.10 5.81
C ILE A 118 -3.51 -1.03 6.51
N GLY A 119 -3.84 0.03 5.79
CA GLY A 119 -4.62 1.12 6.37
C GLY A 119 -3.81 1.97 7.36
N PRO A 120 -4.37 2.40 8.49
CA PRO A 120 -5.64 1.96 9.11
C PRO A 120 -6.91 2.41 8.36
N TRP A 121 -6.88 3.55 7.68
CA TRP A 121 -7.95 3.99 6.79
C TRP A 121 -7.79 3.39 5.40
N ALA A 122 -8.89 2.88 4.85
CA ALA A 122 -8.96 2.36 3.49
C ALA A 122 -10.16 2.99 2.75
N HIS A 123 -9.97 3.33 1.47
CA HIS A 123 -11.12 3.63 0.63
C HIS A 123 -11.76 2.34 0.11
N GLY A 124 -11.64 2.04 -1.18
CA GLY A 124 -12.15 0.80 -1.77
C GLY A 124 -13.66 0.64 -1.60
N GLU A 125 -14.40 1.77 -1.54
CA GLU A 125 -15.85 1.81 -1.30
C GLU A 125 -16.28 1.01 -0.07
N CYS A 126 -15.44 0.98 0.95
CA CYS A 126 -15.75 0.41 2.24
C CYS A 126 -16.33 1.48 3.18
N ARG A 127 -17.47 1.17 3.83
CA ARG A 127 -18.06 2.12 4.77
C ARG A 127 -17.07 2.49 5.86
N ASN A 128 -17.16 3.72 6.34
CA ASN A 128 -16.34 4.26 7.42
C ASN A 128 -14.82 4.20 7.16
N GLY A 129 -14.39 4.11 5.89
CA GLY A 129 -12.97 3.92 5.57
C GLY A 129 -12.40 2.61 6.09
N ALA A 130 -13.25 1.58 6.19
CA ALA A 130 -12.97 0.27 6.76
C ALA A 130 -12.69 0.26 8.27
N PHE A 131 -12.92 1.34 8.98
CA PHE A 131 -12.89 1.30 10.45
C PHE A 131 -14.03 0.44 11.00
N PRO A 132 -13.76 -0.45 11.97
CA PRO A 132 -14.79 -1.24 12.60
C PRO A 132 -15.73 -0.35 13.45
N ASP A 133 -16.98 -0.76 13.57
CA ASP A 133 -18.02 0.02 14.25
C ASP A 133 -17.73 0.28 15.73
N TRP A 134 -17.02 -0.63 16.38
CA TRP A 134 -16.62 -0.45 17.77
C TRP A 134 -15.61 0.69 17.92
N LEU A 135 -14.70 0.88 16.94
CA LEU A 135 -13.72 1.97 16.96
C LEU A 135 -14.39 3.35 16.86
N LEU A 136 -15.44 3.46 16.04
CA LEU A 136 -16.19 4.69 15.86
C LEU A 136 -17.02 5.10 17.11
N LYS A 137 -17.22 4.17 18.03
CA LYS A 137 -17.90 4.43 19.32
C LYS A 137 -16.95 4.94 20.41
N LYS A 138 -15.63 4.89 20.14
CA LYS A 138 -14.62 5.42 21.07
C LYS A 138 -14.52 6.94 20.91
N ASP A 139 -14.18 7.61 21.99
CA ASP A 139 -13.87 9.04 21.96
C ASP A 139 -12.41 9.27 21.56
N TYR A 140 -12.05 8.75 20.39
CA TYR A 140 -10.71 8.91 19.82
C TYR A 140 -10.74 9.88 18.66
N LYS A 141 -9.72 10.72 18.55
CA LYS A 141 -9.51 11.47 17.32
C LYS A 141 -8.85 10.54 16.30
N LEU A 142 -9.66 10.04 15.38
CA LEU A 142 -9.21 9.11 14.33
C LEU A 142 -8.37 9.84 13.27
N ARG A 143 -7.47 9.10 12.61
CA ARG A 143 -6.54 9.62 11.61
C ARG A 143 -5.72 10.81 12.15
N ASP A 144 -5.26 10.69 13.40
CA ASP A 144 -4.49 11.70 14.12
C ASP A 144 -3.49 11.02 15.07
N ASN A 145 -2.59 11.79 15.67
CA ASN A 145 -1.61 11.30 16.64
C ASN A 145 -2.18 11.18 18.07
N ASN A 146 -3.46 10.82 18.19
CA ASN A 146 -4.08 10.48 19.47
C ASN A 146 -3.50 9.16 19.99
N GLU A 147 -2.99 9.12 21.21
CA GLU A 147 -2.27 7.96 21.79
C GLU A 147 -3.14 6.70 21.84
N GLU A 148 -4.39 6.82 22.24
CA GLU A 148 -5.32 5.71 22.33
C GLU A 148 -5.62 5.12 20.96
N TYR A 149 -5.82 6.00 19.95
CA TYR A 149 -6.01 5.57 18.57
C TYR A 149 -4.76 4.88 18.02
N LEU A 150 -3.58 5.45 18.22
CA LEU A 150 -2.33 4.84 17.77
C LEU A 150 -2.07 3.49 18.45
N ALA A 151 -2.47 3.31 19.70
CA ALA A 151 -2.34 2.03 20.41
C ALA A 151 -3.20 0.94 19.78
N VAL A 152 -4.42 1.24 19.33
CA VAL A 152 -5.27 0.24 18.64
C VAL A 152 -4.77 0.01 17.20
N VAL A 153 -4.27 1.03 16.51
CA VAL A 153 -3.61 0.87 15.21
C VAL A 153 -2.39 -0.05 15.31
N LYS A 154 -1.58 0.10 16.35
CA LYS A 154 -0.43 -0.79 16.60
C LYS A 154 -0.86 -2.25 16.77
N LYS A 155 -1.94 -2.51 17.49
CA LYS A 155 -2.50 -3.87 17.63
C LYS A 155 -2.97 -4.42 16.30
N TRP A 156 -3.65 -3.60 15.50
CA TRP A 156 -4.08 -3.95 14.15
C TRP A 156 -2.89 -4.32 13.26
N TYR A 157 -1.87 -3.48 13.18
CA TYR A 157 -0.67 -3.73 12.40
C TYR A 157 0.07 -4.98 12.88
N GLN A 158 0.18 -5.19 14.20
CA GLN A 158 0.81 -6.38 14.75
C GLN A 158 0.04 -7.66 14.38
N SER A 159 -1.28 -7.61 14.35
CA SER A 159 -2.12 -8.74 13.94
C SER A 159 -1.88 -9.08 12.46
N ILE A 160 -1.86 -8.07 11.59
CA ILE A 160 -1.51 -8.29 10.17
C ILE A 160 -0.11 -8.88 10.03
N TYR A 161 0.88 -8.29 10.72
CA TYR A 161 2.26 -8.76 10.64
C TYR A 161 2.40 -10.24 11.04
N ASN A 162 1.69 -10.67 12.07
CA ASN A 162 1.70 -12.07 12.52
C ASN A 162 1.26 -13.03 11.42
N GLU A 163 0.28 -12.62 10.60
CA GLU A 163 -0.20 -13.42 9.46
C GLU A 163 0.80 -13.43 8.29
N VAL A 164 1.42 -12.28 8.00
CA VAL A 164 2.23 -12.13 6.77
C VAL A 164 3.74 -12.28 6.99
N LYS A 165 4.21 -12.50 8.22
CA LYS A 165 5.64 -12.70 8.50
C LYS A 165 6.21 -13.86 7.70
N GLY A 166 7.42 -13.67 7.15
CA GLY A 166 8.08 -14.64 6.28
C GLY A 166 7.63 -14.60 4.81
N LEU A 167 6.61 -13.77 4.46
CA LEU A 167 6.13 -13.61 3.09
C LEU A 167 6.68 -12.36 2.40
N PHE A 168 7.51 -11.58 3.06
CA PHE A 168 8.17 -10.43 2.44
C PHE A 168 9.25 -10.86 1.44
N TYR A 169 9.47 -10.02 0.42
CA TYR A 169 10.49 -10.26 -0.59
C TYR A 169 11.87 -10.55 0.01
N LYS A 170 12.22 -9.82 1.06
CA LYS A 170 13.47 -10.01 1.81
C LYS A 170 13.59 -11.41 2.44
N ASP A 171 12.49 -12.05 2.77
CA ASP A 171 12.43 -13.41 3.32
C ASP A 171 12.30 -14.50 2.22
N GLY A 172 12.24 -14.09 0.95
CA GLY A 172 11.99 -14.97 -0.20
C GLY A 172 10.52 -15.14 -0.56
N GLY A 173 9.65 -14.33 0.06
CA GLY A 173 8.24 -14.20 -0.32
C GLY A 173 8.03 -13.23 -1.47
N ASN A 174 6.80 -12.82 -1.68
CA ASN A 174 6.37 -11.97 -2.79
C ASN A 174 5.71 -10.65 -2.36
N ILE A 175 5.70 -10.31 -1.07
CA ILE A 175 5.29 -8.96 -0.61
C ILE A 175 6.45 -8.01 -0.89
N ILE A 176 6.25 -7.08 -1.83
CA ILE A 176 7.29 -6.15 -2.31
C ILE A 176 7.14 -4.73 -1.78
N ALA A 177 5.96 -4.35 -1.30
CA ALA A 177 5.71 -3.05 -0.69
C ALA A 177 4.49 -3.09 0.24
N VAL A 178 4.40 -2.07 1.09
CA VAL A 178 3.30 -1.88 2.05
C VAL A 178 2.77 -0.47 1.92
N GLN A 179 1.45 -0.31 1.80
CA GLN A 179 0.81 0.99 1.88
C GLN A 179 0.27 1.24 3.27
N ILE A 180 0.59 2.41 3.80
CA ILE A 180 -0.06 2.99 4.98
C ILE A 180 -1.01 4.10 4.57
N GLU A 181 -2.11 4.25 5.27
CA GLU A 181 -3.13 5.26 5.02
C GLU A 181 -3.67 5.26 3.57
N ASN A 182 -4.60 6.14 3.26
CA ASN A 182 -5.04 6.39 1.89
C ASN A 182 -5.64 7.80 1.77
N GLU A 183 -5.13 8.55 0.79
CA GLU A 183 -5.57 9.93 0.48
C GLU A 183 -5.58 10.85 1.71
N PHE A 184 -4.61 10.65 2.60
CA PHE A 184 -4.40 11.51 3.75
C PHE A 184 -3.38 12.59 3.40
N VAL A 185 -3.79 13.84 3.54
CA VAL A 185 -3.01 15.00 3.08
C VAL A 185 -2.80 16.07 4.16
N ASP A 186 -3.40 15.87 5.34
CA ASP A 186 -3.52 16.93 6.34
C ASP A 186 -2.32 17.04 7.27
N ASN A 187 -1.68 15.92 7.58
CA ASN A 187 -0.64 15.88 8.62
C ASN A 187 0.48 14.88 8.26
N ALA A 188 1.67 15.41 7.88
CA ALA A 188 2.83 14.60 7.58
C ALA A 188 3.36 13.82 8.80
N GLU A 189 3.26 14.40 9.99
CA GLU A 189 3.73 13.74 11.22
C GLU A 189 2.92 12.48 11.55
N HIS A 190 1.62 12.49 11.22
CA HIS A 190 0.79 11.30 11.37
C HIS A 190 1.24 10.16 10.45
N LEU A 191 1.52 10.46 9.19
CA LEU A 191 2.04 9.47 8.24
C LEU A 191 3.40 8.91 8.68
N ALA A 192 4.30 9.78 9.17
CA ALA A 192 5.60 9.35 9.72
C ALA A 192 5.41 8.45 10.95
N LYS A 193 4.44 8.77 11.82
CA LYS A 193 4.13 7.96 13.01
C LYS A 193 3.54 6.60 12.64
N LEU A 194 2.67 6.53 11.64
CA LEU A 194 2.15 5.26 11.14
C LEU A 194 3.27 4.37 10.54
N LYS A 195 4.22 4.99 9.80
CA LYS A 195 5.41 4.26 9.32
C LYS A 195 6.24 3.72 10.48
N GLU A 196 6.53 4.54 11.50
CA GLU A 196 7.28 4.12 12.68
C GLU A 196 6.62 2.90 13.32
N ILE A 197 5.31 2.94 13.56
CA ILE A 197 4.54 1.83 14.14
C ILE A 197 4.60 0.58 13.24
N ALA A 198 4.49 0.74 11.91
CA ALA A 198 4.59 -0.37 10.99
C ALA A 198 5.97 -1.04 11.06
N VAL A 199 7.06 -0.25 11.07
CA VAL A 199 8.43 -0.75 11.21
C VAL A 199 8.64 -1.44 12.56
N GLU A 200 8.14 -0.87 13.66
CA GLU A 200 8.18 -1.50 14.99
C GLU A 200 7.45 -2.85 15.03
N CYS A 201 6.36 -3.00 14.30
CA CYS A 201 5.63 -4.26 14.17
C CYS A 201 6.39 -5.30 13.32
N GLY A 202 7.41 -4.87 12.55
CA GLY A 202 8.26 -5.77 11.76
C GLY A 202 8.06 -5.70 10.24
N PHE A 203 7.30 -4.74 9.72
CA PHE A 203 7.15 -4.57 8.27
C PHE A 203 8.47 -4.10 7.64
N ILE A 204 9.05 -4.93 6.76
CA ILE A 204 10.41 -4.79 6.21
C ILE A 204 10.41 -4.55 4.69
N ALA A 205 9.31 -4.16 4.12
CA ALA A 205 9.18 -3.78 2.71
C ALA A 205 9.16 -2.26 2.56
N PRO A 206 9.39 -1.72 1.36
CA PRO A 206 9.16 -0.31 1.07
C PRO A 206 7.77 0.13 1.50
N ILE A 207 7.71 1.23 2.27
CA ILE A 207 6.45 1.80 2.75
C ILE A 207 6.11 3.03 1.91
N TYR A 208 4.89 3.07 1.40
CA TYR A 208 4.37 4.19 0.64
C TYR A 208 3.00 4.61 1.14
N THR A 209 2.59 5.81 0.77
CA THR A 209 1.22 6.29 0.92
C THR A 209 0.68 6.77 -0.41
N VAL A 210 -0.64 6.69 -0.57
CA VAL A 210 -1.32 7.21 -1.74
C VAL A 210 -1.93 8.56 -1.41
N THR A 211 -1.71 9.54 -2.29
CA THR A 211 -2.38 10.83 -2.22
C THR A 211 -3.22 11.02 -3.47
N GLY A 212 -4.45 11.43 -3.34
CA GLY A 212 -5.27 11.84 -4.48
C GLY A 212 -4.80 13.16 -5.10
N TRP A 213 -3.81 13.84 -4.50
CA TRP A 213 -3.38 15.19 -4.83
C TRP A 213 -1.86 15.30 -4.79
N ASN A 214 -1.28 16.08 -5.69
CA ASN A 214 0.16 16.33 -5.67
C ASN A 214 0.54 17.32 -4.54
N SER A 215 1.82 17.40 -4.23
CA SER A 215 2.34 18.34 -3.23
C SER A 215 2.04 19.81 -3.58
N ALA A 216 1.87 20.14 -4.86
CA ALA A 216 1.49 21.48 -5.31
C ALA A 216 0.07 21.87 -4.89
N SER A 217 -0.80 20.93 -4.58
CA SER A 217 -2.14 21.17 -4.02
C SER A 217 -2.17 21.29 -2.50
N GLY A 218 -1.02 21.28 -1.83
CA GLY A 218 -0.90 21.45 -0.38
C GLY A 218 -0.92 20.15 0.43
N ALA A 219 -0.78 18.99 -0.22
CA ALA A 219 -0.65 17.71 0.48
C ALA A 219 0.61 17.70 1.35
N LYS A 220 0.45 17.41 2.63
CA LYS A 220 1.54 17.30 3.60
C LYS A 220 1.97 15.85 3.70
N ILE A 221 3.08 15.51 3.04
CA ILE A 221 3.63 14.16 3.01
C ILE A 221 5.08 14.21 3.47
N PRO A 222 5.49 13.32 4.37
CA PRO A 222 6.88 13.22 4.79
C PRO A 222 7.69 12.50 3.70
N VAL A 223 8.06 13.21 2.63
CA VAL A 223 8.74 12.64 1.45
C VAL A 223 10.10 12.02 1.75
N ASP A 224 10.71 12.39 2.87
CA ASP A 224 11.96 11.82 3.37
C ASP A 224 11.75 10.51 4.13
N GLU A 225 10.50 10.14 4.41
CA GLU A 225 10.12 8.98 5.20
C GLU A 225 9.29 7.96 4.41
N VAL A 226 8.38 8.43 3.58
CA VAL A 226 7.39 7.62 2.88
C VAL A 226 7.39 7.97 1.39
N VAL A 227 7.31 6.97 0.53
CA VAL A 227 7.18 7.19 -0.91
C VAL A 227 5.78 7.73 -1.21
N PRO A 228 5.62 8.92 -1.76
CA PRO A 228 4.33 9.40 -2.23
C PRO A 228 3.98 8.73 -3.56
N VAL A 229 2.84 8.07 -3.62
CA VAL A 229 2.33 7.47 -4.84
C VAL A 229 1.07 8.20 -5.29
N PHE A 230 1.00 8.51 -6.56
CA PHE A 230 -0.17 9.11 -7.17
C PHE A 230 -1.12 8.03 -7.66
N LEU A 231 -2.32 8.02 -7.11
CA LEU A 231 -3.41 7.23 -7.66
C LEU A 231 -4.31 8.16 -8.47
N SER A 232 -4.15 8.15 -9.78
CA SER A 232 -4.90 9.04 -10.64
C SER A 232 -5.67 8.30 -11.72
N LEU A 233 -6.78 7.72 -11.36
CA LEU A 233 -7.80 7.31 -12.34
C LEU A 233 -8.43 8.52 -13.04
N ILE A 234 -8.51 9.66 -12.37
CA ILE A 234 -9.10 10.91 -12.88
C ILE A 234 -8.20 11.56 -13.94
N HIS A 235 -6.89 11.55 -13.75
CA HIS A 235 -5.96 12.19 -14.68
C HIS A 235 -5.78 11.46 -16.02
N ILE A 236 -6.14 10.18 -16.10
CA ILE A 236 -6.16 9.43 -17.35
C ILE A 236 -7.44 9.74 -18.14
N SER A 237 -8.55 10.10 -17.49
CA SER A 237 -9.83 10.37 -18.11
C SER A 237 -10.08 11.85 -18.42
N GLU A 238 -9.49 12.79 -17.70
CA GLU A 238 -9.70 14.23 -17.91
C GLU A 238 -9.24 14.73 -19.28
N PRO A 239 -8.08 14.35 -19.85
CA PRO A 239 -7.72 14.78 -21.19
C PRO A 239 -8.71 14.35 -22.26
N THR A 240 -9.41 13.24 -22.06
CA THR A 240 -10.42 12.73 -23.00
C THR A 240 -11.77 13.41 -22.82
N ARG A 241 -12.12 13.91 -21.65
CA ARG A 241 -13.36 14.67 -21.43
C ARG A 241 -13.30 16.07 -22.01
N HIS A 242 -12.15 16.72 -21.96
CA HIS A 242 -11.97 18.07 -22.53
C HIS A 242 -11.81 18.08 -24.07
N SER A 243 -11.59 16.92 -24.67
CA SER A 243 -11.53 16.79 -26.15
C SER A 243 -12.87 16.44 -26.78
N LEU A 244 -13.94 16.29 -25.99
CA LEU A 244 -15.28 15.92 -26.46
C LEU A 244 -16.35 17.03 -26.24
N ILE A 245 -15.91 18.29 -25.97
CA ILE A 245 -16.80 19.46 -25.91
C ILE A 245 -16.40 20.46 -27.02
#